data_de9fedcc35838e67e6f505c28489b7e9
#
_entry.id   de9fedcc35838e67e6f505c28489b7e9
#
_cell.length_a   1.000
_cell.length_b   1.000
_cell.length_c   1.000
_cell.angle_alpha   90.00
_cell.angle_beta   90.00
_cell.angle_gamma   90.00
#
_symmetry.space_group_name_H-M   'P 1'
#
loop_
_entity.id
_entity.type
_entity.pdbx_description
1 polymer ?
#
loop_
_entity_poly.entity_id
_entity_poly.type
_entity_poly.pdbx_seq_one_letter_code
_entity_poly.pdbx_strand_id
1 'polypeptide(L)' 'MRVGDIVKYGHSRYEDGTDVTGVILHVNEPGGTLKVLDKFGKIDWFVTSYCEVISESR' A
#
# COMPACT_ATOMS: atom_id res chain seq x y z
N MET A 1 -8.90 6.16 -0.46
CA MET A 1 -7.53 5.94 -0.98
C MET A 1 -7.44 6.47 -2.39
N ARG A 2 -6.37 7.16 -2.69
CA ARG A 2 -6.14 7.75 -4.01
C ARG A 2 -4.72 7.50 -4.46
N VAL A 3 -4.52 7.58 -5.78
CA VAL A 3 -3.18 7.54 -6.35
C VAL A 3 -2.34 8.67 -5.73
N GLY A 4 -1.15 8.35 -5.29
CA GLY A 4 -0.25 9.29 -4.63
C GLY A 4 -0.29 9.22 -3.11
N ASP A 5 -1.30 8.59 -2.53
CA ASP A 5 -1.34 8.41 -1.08
C ASP A 5 -0.27 7.41 -0.64
N ILE A 6 0.24 7.61 0.56
CA ILE A 6 1.19 6.69 1.16
C ILE A 6 0.41 5.77 2.08
N VAL A 7 0.56 4.47 1.87
CA VAL A 7 -0.12 3.46 2.68
C VAL A 7 0.90 2.61 3.42
N LYS A 8 0.47 2.13 4.56
CA LYS A 8 1.19 1.16 5.36
C LYS A 8 0.42 -0.16 5.27
N TYR A 9 1.11 -1.21 4.93
CA TYR A 9 0.52 -2.53 4.95
C TYR A 9 1.33 -3.40 5.88
N GLY A 10 0.86 -3.46 7.11
CA GLY A 10 1.44 -4.31 8.12
C GLY A 10 0.98 -5.72 7.91
N HIS A 11 1.81 -6.51 7.32
CA HIS A 11 1.52 -7.92 7.21
C HIS A 11 2.51 -8.66 8.10
N SER A 12 2.00 -9.55 8.90
CA SER A 12 2.81 -10.35 9.82
C SER A 12 3.79 -11.31 9.14
N ARG A 13 3.97 -11.16 7.84
CA ARG A 13 4.95 -11.91 7.06
C ARG A 13 6.39 -11.50 7.36
N TYR A 14 6.57 -10.30 7.87
CA TYR A 14 7.90 -9.82 8.20
C TYR A 14 8.14 -10.11 9.66
N GLU A 15 9.03 -11.05 9.92
CA GLU A 15 9.31 -11.53 11.27
C GLU A 15 9.84 -10.45 12.20
N ASP A 16 10.38 -9.40 11.63
CA ASP A 16 10.89 -8.27 12.40
C ASP A 16 9.82 -7.26 12.78
N GLY A 17 8.59 -7.49 12.34
CA GLY A 17 7.46 -6.62 12.69
C GLY A 17 7.50 -5.26 12.06
N THR A 18 8.37 -5.02 11.08
CA THR A 18 8.42 -3.73 10.41
C THR A 18 7.31 -3.62 9.38
N ASP A 19 6.55 -2.55 9.48
CA ASP A 19 5.52 -2.26 8.51
C ASP A 19 6.16 -1.76 7.23
N VAL A 20 5.61 -2.21 6.11
CA VAL A 20 6.07 -1.75 4.81
C VAL A 20 5.18 -0.61 4.35
N THR A 21 5.80 0.45 3.87
CA THR A 21 5.07 1.60 3.32
C THR A 21 5.33 1.71 1.82
N GLY A 22 4.36 2.27 1.13
CA GLY A 22 4.49 2.48 -0.30
C GLY A 22 3.52 3.52 -0.80
N VAL A 23 3.72 3.93 -2.05
CA VAL A 23 2.89 4.94 -2.71
C VAL A 23 1.91 4.24 -3.64
N ILE A 24 0.65 4.64 -3.56
CA ILE A 24 -0.38 4.07 -4.43
C ILE A 24 -0.17 4.56 -5.85
N LEU A 25 0.00 3.64 -6.78
CA LEU A 25 0.12 3.93 -8.19
C LEU A 25 -1.21 3.79 -8.93
N HIS A 26 -2.06 2.91 -8.45
CA HIS A 26 -3.35 2.64 -9.07
C HIS A 26 -4.31 2.05 -8.04
N VAL A 27 -5.56 2.43 -8.15
CA VAL A 27 -6.63 1.88 -7.31
C VAL A 27 -7.55 1.08 -8.22
N ASN A 28 -7.69 -0.21 -7.95
CA ASN A 28 -8.55 -1.07 -8.73
C ASN A 28 -9.87 -1.27 -7.98
N GLU A 29 -10.88 -0.53 -8.40
CA GLU A 29 -12.22 -0.67 -7.87
C GLU A 29 -13.14 -1.16 -9.00
N PRO A 30 -14.05 -2.05 -8.72
CA PRO A 30 -14.44 -2.60 -7.42
C PRO A 30 -13.62 -3.80 -6.94
N GLY A 31 -12.51 -4.11 -7.59
CA GLY A 31 -11.71 -5.28 -7.23
C GLY A 31 -11.13 -5.24 -5.82
N GLY A 32 -11.03 -4.05 -5.23
CA GLY A 32 -10.55 -3.93 -3.85
C GLY A 32 -9.06 -4.15 -3.70
N THR A 33 -8.28 -3.84 -4.75
CA THR A 33 -6.82 -3.97 -4.71
C THR A 33 -6.17 -2.65 -5.06
N LEU A 34 -4.93 -2.50 -4.59
CA LEU A 34 -4.10 -1.33 -4.85
C LEU A 34 -2.79 -1.77 -5.48
N LYS A 35 -2.35 -1.04 -6.47
CA LYS A 35 -1.01 -1.18 -7.00
C LYS A 35 -0.12 -0.19 -6.26
N VAL A 36 0.90 -0.69 -5.60
CA VAL A 36 1.73 0.09 -4.68
C VAL A 36 3.19 -0.06 -5.08
N LEU A 37 3.89 1.06 -5.08
CA LEU A 37 5.34 1.11 -5.26
C LEU A 37 5.98 1.24 -3.89
N ASP A 38 6.78 0.25 -3.49
CA ASP A 38 7.43 0.27 -2.19
C ASP A 38 8.75 1.07 -2.23
N LYS A 39 9.36 1.21 -1.06
CA LYS A 39 10.60 1.98 -0.92
C LYS A 39 11.80 1.33 -1.62
N PHE A 40 11.68 0.08 -1.99
CA PHE A 40 12.72 -0.66 -2.71
C PHE A 40 12.55 -0.60 -4.23
N GLY A 41 11.53 0.10 -4.70
CA GLY A 41 11.25 0.20 -6.12
C GLY A 41 10.47 -0.96 -6.69
N LYS A 42 9.91 -1.81 -5.85
CA LYS A 42 9.08 -2.92 -6.29
C LYS A 42 7.63 -2.50 -6.38
N ILE A 43 6.96 -2.98 -7.41
CA ILE A 43 5.54 -2.75 -7.61
C ILE A 43 4.81 -4.03 -7.26
N ASP A 44 3.77 -3.92 -6.45
CA ASP A 44 3.01 -5.08 -6.02
C ASP A 44 1.55 -4.71 -5.84
N TRP A 45 0.68 -5.73 -5.80
CA TRP A 45 -0.74 -5.55 -5.59
C TRP A 45 -1.10 -5.97 -4.17
N PHE A 46 -1.89 -5.13 -3.50
CA PHE A 46 -2.33 -5.40 -2.13
C PHE A 46 -3.83 -5.24 -2.03
N VAL A 47 -4.44 -6.01 -1.13
CA VAL A 47 -5.86 -5.89 -0.84
C VAL A 47 -6.07 -4.66 0.02
N THR A 48 -7.03 -3.82 -0.35
CA THR A 48 -7.28 -2.55 0.35
C THR A 48 -7.56 -2.72 1.83
N SER A 49 -8.20 -3.82 2.21
CA SER A 49 -8.54 -4.08 3.61
C SER A 49 -7.31 -4.26 4.51
N TYR A 50 -6.15 -4.54 3.93
CA TYR A 50 -4.90 -4.68 4.69
C TYR A 50 -4.04 -3.43 4.64
N CYS A 51 -4.49 -2.40 3.95
CA CYS A 51 -3.73 -1.18 3.78
C CYS A 51 -4.31 -0.05 4.63
N GLU A 52 -3.44 0.74 5.22
CA GLU A 52 -3.84 1.91 6.00
C GLU A 52 -3.17 3.15 5.41
N VAL A 53 -3.96 4.16 5.11
CA VAL A 53 -3.43 5.42 4.59
C VAL A 53 -2.79 6.18 5.75
N ILE A 54 -1.50 6.47 5.62
CA ILE A 54 -0.77 7.20 6.64
C ILE A 54 -0.44 8.63 6.20
N SER A 55 -0.49 8.90 4.90
CA SER A 55 -0.30 10.25 4.37
C SER A 55 -1.15 10.39 3.13
N GLU A 56 -2.05 11.35 3.14
CA GLU A 56 -2.92 11.60 2.01
C GLU A 56 -2.29 12.60 1.06
N SER A 57 -2.40 12.29 -0.23
CA SER A 57 -2.03 13.23 -1.28
C SER A 57 -3.06 14.35 -1.34
N ARG A 58 -2.59 15.57 -1.48
CA ARG A 58 -3.45 16.74 -1.62
C ARG A 58 -3.34 17.36 -3.00
#